data_e19658a3a8cb3520b6eb333a25c6d1d6
#
_entry.id   e19658a3a8cb3520b6eb333a25c6d1d6
#
_cell.length_a   1.000
_cell.length_b   1.000
_cell.length_c   1.000
_cell.angle_alpha   90.00
_cell.angle_beta   90.00
_cell.angle_gamma   90.00
#
_symmetry.space_group_name_H-M   'P 1'
#
loop_
_entity.id
_entity.type
_entity.pdbx_description
1 polymer ?
#
loop_
_entity_poly.entity_id
_entity_poly.type
_entity_poly.pdbx_seq_one_letter_code
_entity_poly.pdbx_strand_id
1 'polypeptide(L)'
;DRHGDTIFRHDSRNCISCRAMVWTQQEMPEIADQRAKVTEPTSAYQVVSMLEGVVERGTGRRIKAVGKPLAGKTGTTNDGKDTWFIGFSPDLVVGVFVGFDNPRTLGKRETGSSVAAPIFRDFMLEALRNKSALPFRIPPGIRLVRVNAKSGKQARPGDKQIILEAFKPGTVPTGRAEVLEGESWAADRTGVKPT
;
A
#
# COMPACT_ATOMS: atom_id res chain seq x y z
N ASP A 1 -27.85 -5.60 3.63
CA ASP A 1 -28.85 -5.65 2.55
C ASP A 1 -29.42 -4.25 2.28
N ARG A 2 -30.42 -4.14 1.38
CA ARG A 2 -31.05 -2.86 1.04
C ARG A 2 -31.78 -2.16 2.19
N HIS A 3 -31.97 -2.83 3.31
CA HIS A 3 -32.62 -2.29 4.51
C HIS A 3 -31.60 -1.83 5.56
N GLY A 4 -30.30 -2.00 5.29
CA GLY A 4 -29.20 -1.67 6.22
C GLY A 4 -28.82 -2.80 7.16
N ASP A 5 -29.47 -3.98 7.03
CA ASP A 5 -29.16 -5.13 7.87
C ASP A 5 -27.86 -5.80 7.42
N THR A 6 -27.02 -6.16 8.36
CA THR A 6 -25.77 -6.87 8.09
C THR A 6 -26.07 -8.33 7.76
N ILE A 7 -25.93 -8.74 6.49
CA ILE A 7 -26.09 -10.13 6.05
C ILE A 7 -24.81 -10.96 6.16
N PHE A 8 -23.65 -10.31 6.21
CA PHE A 8 -22.37 -11.00 6.40
C PHE A 8 -21.36 -10.07 7.06
N ARG A 9 -20.64 -10.58 8.05
CA ARG A 9 -19.54 -9.89 8.70
C ARG A 9 -18.36 -10.85 8.83
N HIS A 10 -17.27 -10.55 8.17
CA HIS A 10 -16.02 -11.30 8.33
C HIS A 10 -15.21 -10.77 9.52
N ASP A 11 -15.77 -10.87 10.71
CA ASP A 11 -15.09 -10.57 11.95
C ASP A 11 -15.25 -11.74 12.90
N SER A 12 -14.23 -12.58 12.97
CA SER A 12 -14.19 -13.76 13.85
C SER A 12 -13.86 -13.42 15.30
N ARG A 13 -13.65 -12.14 15.61
CA ARG A 13 -13.38 -11.70 16.98
C ARG A 13 -14.69 -11.64 17.76
N ASN A 14 -14.82 -12.47 18.76
CA ASN A 14 -15.96 -12.43 19.67
C ASN A 14 -15.48 -11.95 21.05
N CYS A 15 -15.83 -10.73 21.41
CA CYS A 15 -15.53 -10.15 22.70
C CYS A 15 -16.78 -9.57 23.33
N ILE A 16 -17.46 -10.34 24.16
CA ILE A 16 -18.67 -9.89 24.85
C ILE A 16 -18.34 -8.76 25.84
N SER A 17 -17.23 -8.88 26.57
CA SER A 17 -16.77 -7.86 27.54
C SER A 17 -16.29 -6.56 26.89
N CYS A 18 -15.95 -6.55 25.60
CA CYS A 18 -15.59 -5.33 24.87
C CYS A 18 -16.79 -4.37 24.62
N ARG A 19 -18.00 -4.78 24.94
CA ARG A 19 -19.21 -3.95 24.81
C ARG A 19 -19.50 -3.10 26.06
N ALA A 20 -18.72 -3.25 27.12
CA ALA A 20 -18.84 -2.42 28.31
C ALA A 20 -18.53 -0.95 27.97
N MET A 21 -19.50 -0.05 28.22
CA MET A 21 -19.36 1.38 27.94
C MET A 21 -18.50 2.12 28.99
N VAL A 22 -18.24 1.49 30.12
CA VAL A 22 -17.49 2.09 31.23
C VAL A 22 -16.40 1.13 31.70
N TRP A 23 -15.19 1.64 31.85
CA TRP A 23 -14.08 0.92 32.45
C TRP A 23 -14.25 0.88 33.97
N THR A 24 -14.36 -0.33 34.55
CA THR A 24 -14.50 -0.57 36.00
C THR A 24 -13.29 -1.28 36.59
N GLN A 25 -12.09 -1.03 36.07
CA GLN A 25 -10.82 -1.70 36.45
C GLN A 25 -10.79 -3.23 36.21
N GLN A 26 -11.66 -3.75 35.35
CA GLN A 26 -11.62 -5.15 34.93
C GLN A 26 -10.35 -5.44 34.12
N GLU A 27 -9.91 -6.69 34.14
CA GLU A 27 -8.79 -7.11 33.30
C GLU A 27 -9.09 -6.87 31.81
N MET A 28 -8.04 -6.52 31.06
CA MET A 28 -8.16 -6.31 29.62
C MET A 28 -8.61 -7.61 28.96
N PRO A 29 -9.72 -7.60 28.18
CA PRO A 29 -10.22 -8.83 27.57
C PRO A 29 -9.20 -9.39 26.58
N GLU A 30 -8.90 -10.66 26.71
CA GLU A 30 -8.09 -11.41 25.75
C GLU A 30 -8.96 -11.73 24.52
N ILE A 31 -8.70 -11.08 23.39
CA ILE A 31 -9.42 -11.31 22.14
C ILE A 31 -8.59 -12.28 21.32
N ALA A 32 -8.99 -13.55 21.31
CA ALA A 32 -8.37 -14.53 20.42
C ALA A 32 -8.59 -14.14 18.95
N ASP A 33 -7.51 -13.98 18.20
CA ASP A 33 -7.57 -13.71 16.77
C ASP A 33 -7.74 -15.04 16.01
N GLN A 34 -8.97 -15.33 15.59
CA GLN A 34 -9.32 -16.56 14.85
C GLN A 34 -9.22 -16.40 13.33
N ARG A 35 -8.73 -15.26 12.84
CA ARG A 35 -8.59 -15.02 11.39
C ARG A 35 -7.53 -15.95 10.79
N ALA A 36 -7.85 -16.53 9.64
CA ALA A 36 -6.88 -17.30 8.88
C ALA A 36 -5.71 -16.44 8.43
N LYS A 37 -4.49 -16.86 8.73
CA LYS A 37 -3.28 -16.20 8.26
C LYS A 37 -3.07 -16.49 6.78
N VAL A 38 -3.27 -15.51 5.91
CA VAL A 38 -3.12 -15.66 4.44
C VAL A 38 -1.69 -15.37 3.94
N THR A 39 -0.90 -14.61 4.70
CA THR A 39 0.50 -14.30 4.36
C THR A 39 1.29 -13.94 5.61
N GLU A 40 2.63 -13.93 5.49
CA GLU A 40 3.50 -13.48 6.57
C GLU A 40 3.34 -11.97 6.82
N PRO A 41 3.17 -11.53 8.08
CA PRO A 41 3.00 -10.12 8.41
C PRO A 41 4.14 -9.23 7.89
N THR A 42 5.36 -9.75 7.88
CA THR A 42 6.54 -9.03 7.36
C THR A 42 6.46 -8.83 5.85
N SER A 43 5.97 -9.81 5.09
CA SER A 43 5.75 -9.68 3.64
C SER A 43 4.62 -8.69 3.34
N ALA A 44 3.51 -8.79 4.08
CA ALA A 44 2.40 -7.84 3.96
C ALA A 44 2.87 -6.41 4.20
N TYR A 45 3.65 -6.18 5.27
CA TYR A 45 4.15 -4.85 5.58
C TYR A 45 5.13 -4.31 4.52
N GLN A 46 5.97 -5.15 3.93
CA GLN A 46 6.84 -4.70 2.82
C GLN A 46 6.00 -4.18 1.64
N VAL A 47 4.90 -4.87 1.30
CA VAL A 47 3.98 -4.40 0.26
C VAL A 47 3.32 -3.08 0.68
N VAL A 48 2.85 -2.95 1.93
CA VAL A 48 2.28 -1.70 2.44
C VAL A 48 3.30 -0.56 2.32
N SER A 49 4.55 -0.76 2.76
CA SER A 49 5.62 0.24 2.66
C SER A 49 5.88 0.68 1.21
N MET A 50 5.89 -0.25 0.26
CA MET A 50 5.99 0.07 -1.16
C MET A 50 4.79 0.90 -1.65
N LEU A 51 3.57 0.58 -1.19
CA LEU A 51 2.35 1.30 -1.55
C LEU A 51 2.25 2.68 -0.88
N GLU A 52 2.78 2.85 0.33
CA GLU A 52 3.01 4.18 0.92
C GLU A 52 3.96 5.00 0.04
N GLY A 53 5.02 4.38 -0.48
CA GLY A 53 5.94 5.00 -1.44
C GLY A 53 5.25 5.52 -2.70
N VAL A 54 4.20 4.87 -3.19
CA VAL A 54 3.39 5.37 -4.32
C VAL A 54 2.73 6.69 -3.98
N VAL A 55 2.24 6.85 -2.74
CA VAL A 55 1.62 8.10 -2.26
C VAL A 55 2.67 9.17 -2.00
N GLU A 56 3.78 8.82 -1.37
CA GLU A 56 4.79 9.78 -0.96
C GLU A 56 5.61 10.34 -2.15
N ARG A 57 5.96 9.50 -3.11
CA ARG A 57 6.92 9.81 -4.19
C ARG A 57 6.54 9.31 -5.57
N GLY A 58 5.46 8.52 -5.69
CA GLY A 58 5.01 7.88 -6.94
C GLY A 58 3.79 8.54 -7.58
N THR A 59 3.05 7.73 -8.32
CA THR A 59 1.87 8.14 -9.11
C THR A 59 0.67 8.56 -8.25
N GLY A 60 0.66 8.22 -6.95
CA GLY A 60 -0.38 8.60 -6.00
C GLY A 60 -0.13 9.91 -5.24
N ARG A 61 0.88 10.71 -5.58
CA ARG A 61 1.26 11.91 -4.82
C ARG A 61 0.12 12.91 -4.57
N ARG A 62 -0.88 12.93 -5.45
CA ARG A 62 -2.04 13.83 -5.29
C ARG A 62 -2.87 13.53 -4.04
N ILE A 63 -2.88 12.28 -3.56
CA ILE A 63 -3.63 11.90 -2.36
C ILE A 63 -2.90 12.26 -1.06
N LYS A 64 -1.63 12.63 -1.11
CA LYS A 64 -0.87 13.11 0.06
C LYS A 64 -1.53 14.33 0.74
N ALA A 65 -2.32 15.11 -0.01
CA ALA A 65 -3.08 16.23 0.51
C ALA A 65 -4.11 15.85 1.61
N VAL A 66 -4.47 14.57 1.74
CA VAL A 66 -5.32 14.08 2.84
C VAL A 66 -4.66 14.25 4.21
N GLY A 67 -3.32 14.30 4.27
CA GLY A 67 -2.58 14.53 5.52
C GLY A 67 -2.64 13.36 6.51
N LYS A 68 -2.98 12.17 6.04
CA LYS A 68 -3.07 10.95 6.85
C LYS A 68 -2.17 9.86 6.23
N PRO A 69 -1.71 8.86 7.01
CA PRO A 69 -1.03 7.69 6.46
C PRO A 69 -1.92 6.95 5.47
N LEU A 70 -1.51 6.93 4.22
CA LEU A 70 -2.23 6.29 3.13
C LEU A 70 -1.27 5.49 2.26
N ALA A 71 -1.75 4.36 1.78
CA ALA A 71 -1.08 3.50 0.82
C ALA A 71 -2.02 3.23 -0.35
N GLY A 72 -1.49 2.94 -1.54
CA GLY A 72 -2.36 2.63 -2.67
C GLY A 72 -1.63 2.53 -3.99
N LYS A 73 -2.40 2.18 -5.03
CA LYS A 73 -1.87 1.98 -6.38
C LYS A 73 -2.85 2.46 -7.43
N THR A 74 -2.32 3.16 -8.42
CA THR A 74 -3.05 3.51 -9.65
C THR A 74 -3.10 2.32 -10.61
N GLY A 75 -4.19 2.20 -11.35
CA GLY A 75 -4.33 1.33 -12.51
C GLY A 75 -4.79 2.14 -13.72
N THR A 76 -4.32 1.78 -14.90
CA THR A 76 -4.79 2.35 -16.17
C THR A 76 -4.73 1.22 -17.20
N THR A 77 -5.84 0.95 -17.86
CA THR A 77 -5.88 -0.04 -18.95
C THR A 77 -5.21 0.51 -20.21
N ASN A 78 -4.89 -0.40 -21.14
CA ASN A 78 -4.39 -0.01 -22.45
C ASN A 78 -5.36 0.97 -23.12
N ASP A 79 -4.83 1.95 -23.84
CA ASP A 79 -5.58 3.02 -24.50
C ASP A 79 -6.35 3.96 -23.55
N GLY A 80 -6.11 3.88 -22.23
CA GLY A 80 -6.76 4.76 -21.24
C GLY A 80 -8.28 4.64 -21.21
N LYS A 81 -8.81 3.42 -21.39
CA LYS A 81 -10.26 3.18 -21.37
C LYS A 81 -10.84 3.14 -19.97
N ASP A 82 -10.07 2.56 -19.03
CA ASP A 82 -10.46 2.47 -17.63
C ASP A 82 -9.33 2.95 -16.74
N THR A 83 -9.70 3.61 -15.67
CA THR A 83 -8.76 4.04 -14.65
C THR A 83 -9.19 3.56 -13.26
N TRP A 84 -8.20 3.16 -12.48
CA TRP A 84 -8.37 2.66 -11.14
C TRP A 84 -7.48 3.42 -10.16
N PHE A 85 -7.97 3.55 -8.96
CA PHE A 85 -7.15 3.77 -7.78
C PHE A 85 -7.68 2.91 -6.65
N ILE A 86 -6.85 2.00 -6.13
CA ILE A 86 -7.15 1.25 -4.91
C ILE A 86 -6.18 1.72 -3.85
N GLY A 87 -6.71 2.21 -2.74
CA GLY A 87 -5.91 2.72 -1.64
C GLY A 87 -6.58 2.49 -0.30
N PHE A 88 -5.81 2.68 0.75
CA PHE A 88 -6.26 2.41 2.10
C PHE A 88 -5.50 3.22 3.15
N SER A 89 -6.17 3.44 4.26
CA SER A 89 -5.60 3.75 5.58
C SER A 89 -5.52 2.47 6.40
N PRO A 90 -4.98 2.47 7.63
CA PRO A 90 -5.03 1.30 8.51
C PRO A 90 -6.43 0.72 8.74
N ASP A 91 -7.49 1.54 8.64
CA ASP A 91 -8.85 1.18 9.02
C ASP A 91 -9.85 1.16 7.85
N LEU A 92 -9.50 1.72 6.69
CA LEU A 92 -10.43 1.90 5.58
C LEU A 92 -9.76 1.61 4.24
N VAL A 93 -10.36 0.71 3.46
CA VAL A 93 -9.96 0.41 2.08
C VAL A 93 -11.01 0.97 1.11
N VAL A 94 -10.57 1.65 0.07
CA VAL A 94 -11.43 2.24 -0.95
C VAL A 94 -10.87 1.92 -2.34
N GLY A 95 -11.75 1.45 -3.22
CA GLY A 95 -11.48 1.29 -4.65
C GLY A 95 -12.27 2.31 -5.45
N VAL A 96 -11.63 3.00 -6.37
CA VAL A 96 -12.26 3.90 -7.34
C VAL A 96 -12.02 3.36 -8.74
N PHE A 97 -13.09 3.17 -9.46
CA PHE A 97 -13.10 2.81 -10.87
C PHE A 97 -13.77 3.91 -11.67
N VAL A 98 -13.18 4.26 -12.81
CA VAL A 98 -13.79 5.17 -13.78
C VAL A 98 -13.59 4.61 -15.18
N GLY A 99 -14.68 4.40 -15.89
CA GLY A 99 -14.72 3.86 -17.23
C GLY A 99 -16.10 4.07 -17.87
N PHE A 100 -16.26 3.66 -19.10
CA PHE A 100 -17.53 3.66 -19.82
C PHE A 100 -18.04 2.22 -19.99
N ASP A 101 -19.36 2.02 -19.94
CA ASP A 101 -20.01 0.71 -20.19
C ASP A 101 -19.60 0.14 -21.55
N ASN A 102 -19.58 0.99 -22.59
CA ASN A 102 -18.93 0.68 -23.87
C ASN A 102 -17.50 1.21 -23.83
N PRO A 103 -16.49 0.34 -23.75
CA PRO A 103 -15.10 0.76 -23.56
C PRO A 103 -14.60 1.72 -24.65
N ARG A 104 -14.33 2.94 -24.25
CA ARG A 104 -13.71 3.99 -25.09
C ARG A 104 -12.73 4.80 -24.25
N THR A 105 -11.79 5.47 -24.89
CA THR A 105 -10.81 6.29 -24.19
C THR A 105 -11.46 7.38 -23.35
N LEU A 106 -10.96 7.55 -22.12
CA LEU A 106 -11.33 8.66 -21.24
C LEU A 106 -10.71 9.99 -21.69
N GLY A 107 -9.75 9.95 -22.60
CA GLY A 107 -9.07 11.13 -23.13
C GLY A 107 -7.54 10.96 -23.22
N LYS A 108 -6.91 11.86 -23.98
CA LYS A 108 -5.44 11.88 -24.05
C LYS A 108 -4.85 12.22 -22.68
N ARG A 109 -3.94 11.40 -22.18
CA ARG A 109 -3.26 11.54 -20.89
C ARG A 109 -4.12 11.26 -19.64
N GLU A 110 -5.35 10.75 -19.78
CA GLU A 110 -6.14 10.33 -18.63
C GLU A 110 -5.63 9.00 -18.08
N THR A 111 -5.35 8.99 -16.79
CA THR A 111 -4.75 7.86 -16.06
C THR A 111 -5.40 7.71 -14.68
N GLY A 112 -5.12 6.61 -13.99
CA GLY A 112 -5.53 6.46 -12.60
C GLY A 112 -5.06 7.59 -11.68
N SER A 113 -3.93 8.24 -12.02
CA SER A 113 -3.41 9.38 -11.26
C SER A 113 -4.18 10.67 -11.52
N SER A 114 -4.67 10.90 -12.75
CA SER A 114 -5.39 12.13 -13.12
C SER A 114 -6.88 12.06 -12.84
N VAL A 115 -7.48 10.86 -12.90
CA VAL A 115 -8.93 10.66 -12.80
C VAL A 115 -9.34 10.00 -11.47
N ALA A 116 -8.89 8.77 -11.21
CA ALA A 116 -9.37 8.00 -10.06
C ALA A 116 -8.75 8.47 -8.72
N ALA A 117 -7.47 8.86 -8.71
CA ALA A 117 -6.81 9.30 -7.49
C ALA A 117 -7.38 10.59 -6.88
N PRO A 118 -7.80 11.62 -7.64
CA PRO A 118 -8.51 12.78 -7.07
C PRO A 118 -9.83 12.40 -6.40
N ILE A 119 -10.63 11.53 -7.00
CA ILE A 119 -11.89 11.05 -6.42
C ILE A 119 -11.63 10.32 -5.10
N PHE A 120 -10.65 9.43 -5.08
CA PHE A 120 -10.20 8.76 -3.86
C PHE A 120 -9.77 9.77 -2.78
N ARG A 121 -8.97 10.77 -3.16
CA ARG A 121 -8.51 11.83 -2.25
C ARG A 121 -9.68 12.56 -1.59
N ASP A 122 -10.65 13.00 -2.38
CA ASP A 122 -11.76 13.81 -1.90
C ASP A 122 -12.68 12.99 -0.98
N PHE A 123 -12.90 11.73 -1.32
CA PHE A 123 -13.60 10.79 -0.45
C PHE A 123 -12.85 10.58 0.89
N MET A 124 -11.54 10.35 0.85
CA MET A 124 -10.75 10.09 2.06
C MET A 124 -10.61 11.34 2.94
N LEU A 125 -10.57 12.53 2.36
CA LEU A 125 -10.62 13.80 3.11
C LEU A 125 -11.85 13.87 4.00
N GLU A 126 -13.01 13.50 3.47
CA GLU A 126 -14.26 13.49 4.22
C GLU A 126 -14.32 12.34 5.21
N ALA A 127 -14.07 11.12 4.74
CA ALA A 127 -14.20 9.88 5.54
C ALA A 127 -13.23 9.87 6.76
N LEU A 128 -12.06 10.49 6.63
CA LEU A 128 -11.06 10.52 7.68
C LEU A 128 -10.99 11.87 8.43
N ARG A 129 -11.90 12.81 8.18
CA ARG A 129 -11.88 14.15 8.77
C ARG A 129 -11.70 14.12 10.29
N ASN A 130 -12.48 13.32 10.98
CA ASN A 130 -12.50 13.23 12.45
C ASN A 130 -11.77 11.97 12.97
N LYS A 131 -10.94 11.31 12.15
CA LYS A 131 -10.16 10.14 12.56
C LYS A 131 -8.74 10.53 12.93
N SER A 132 -8.16 9.84 13.89
CA SER A 132 -6.74 9.99 14.21
C SER A 132 -5.85 9.56 13.06
N ALA A 133 -4.68 10.20 12.90
CA ALA A 133 -3.69 9.84 11.89
C ALA A 133 -2.84 8.66 12.41
N LEU A 134 -3.41 7.45 12.42
CA LEU A 134 -2.71 6.25 12.86
C LEU A 134 -1.76 5.76 11.77
N PRO A 135 -0.48 5.50 12.09
CA PRO A 135 0.46 4.91 11.14
C PRO A 135 0.16 3.43 10.91
N PHE A 136 0.64 2.90 9.78
CA PHE A 136 0.61 1.46 9.56
C PHE A 136 1.49 0.73 10.58
N ARG A 137 0.97 -0.34 11.17
CA ARG A 137 1.67 -1.11 12.19
C ARG A 137 2.83 -1.88 11.59
N ILE A 138 4.03 -1.63 12.08
CA ILE A 138 5.24 -2.37 11.71
C ILE A 138 5.26 -3.69 12.50
N PRO A 139 5.25 -4.86 11.85
CA PRO A 139 5.30 -6.13 12.55
C PRO A 139 6.71 -6.40 13.10
N PRO A 140 6.83 -7.23 14.16
CA PRO A 140 8.13 -7.70 14.65
C PRO A 140 8.96 -8.33 13.51
N GLY A 141 10.27 -8.11 13.53
CA GLY A 141 11.21 -8.65 12.54
C GLY A 141 11.44 -7.74 11.33
N ILE A 142 10.67 -6.68 11.13
CA ILE A 142 10.97 -5.66 10.11
C ILE A 142 11.99 -4.65 10.65
N ARG A 143 12.96 -4.31 9.81
CA ARG A 143 13.91 -3.21 10.01
C ARG A 143 13.67 -2.13 8.98
N LEU A 144 13.47 -0.90 9.43
CA LEU A 144 13.48 0.27 8.54
C LEU A 144 14.91 0.74 8.38
N VAL A 145 15.39 0.73 7.15
CA VAL A 145 16.78 1.08 6.81
C VAL A 145 16.78 2.26 5.85
N ARG A 146 17.66 3.22 6.12
CA ARG A 146 17.89 4.34 5.21
C ARG A 146 18.67 3.86 3.99
N VAL A 147 18.07 4.00 2.82
CA VAL A 147 18.69 3.62 1.55
C VAL A 147 18.69 4.80 0.58
N ASN A 148 19.67 4.81 -0.29
CA ASN A 148 19.71 5.74 -1.40
C ASN A 148 18.66 5.31 -2.44
N ALA A 149 17.70 6.19 -2.75
CA ALA A 149 16.55 5.88 -3.61
C ALA A 149 16.92 5.49 -5.05
N LYS A 150 18.12 5.87 -5.52
CA LYS A 150 18.58 5.54 -6.87
C LYS A 150 19.30 4.20 -6.92
N SER A 151 20.18 3.93 -5.95
CA SER A 151 21.03 2.74 -5.97
C SER A 151 20.47 1.57 -5.17
N GLY A 152 19.45 1.78 -4.32
CA GLY A 152 18.95 0.79 -3.38
C GLY A 152 19.93 0.39 -2.27
N LYS A 153 21.16 0.92 -2.26
CA LYS A 153 22.17 0.63 -1.24
C LYS A 153 21.92 1.40 0.04
N GLN A 154 22.49 0.94 1.15
CA GLN A 154 22.44 1.70 2.39
C GLN A 154 22.94 3.13 2.18
N ALA A 155 22.23 4.09 2.76
CA ALA A 155 22.55 5.50 2.64
C ALA A 155 23.90 5.81 3.30
N ARG A 156 24.68 6.66 2.65
CA ARG A 156 25.98 7.16 3.12
C ARG A 156 25.88 8.65 3.46
N PRO A 157 26.77 9.19 4.29
CA PRO A 157 26.90 10.62 4.46
C PRO A 157 27.10 11.32 3.09
N GLY A 158 26.27 12.34 2.82
CA GLY A 158 26.30 13.07 1.54
C GLY A 158 25.27 12.60 0.50
N ASP A 159 24.59 11.47 0.68
CA ASP A 159 23.49 11.05 -0.20
C ASP A 159 22.33 12.05 -0.15
N LYS A 160 21.87 12.50 -1.33
CA LYS A 160 20.82 13.52 -1.45
C LYS A 160 19.39 12.96 -1.46
N GLN A 161 19.22 11.71 -1.90
CA GLN A 161 17.91 11.07 -2.04
C GLN A 161 17.85 9.84 -1.15
N ILE A 162 17.49 10.06 0.10
CA ILE A 162 17.40 8.99 1.11
C ILE A 162 15.94 8.70 1.39
N ILE A 163 15.58 7.41 1.38
CA ILE A 163 14.29 6.90 1.78
C ILE A 163 14.44 5.84 2.86
N LEU A 164 13.38 5.62 3.62
CA LEU A 164 13.27 4.48 4.54
C LEU A 164 12.59 3.34 3.81
N GLU A 165 13.22 2.18 3.82
CA GLU A 165 12.67 0.95 3.24
C GLU A 165 12.62 -0.17 4.26
N ALA A 166 11.61 -1.04 4.12
CA ALA A 166 11.32 -2.14 5.04
C ALA A 166 12.03 -3.42 4.62
N PHE A 167 12.91 -3.93 5.47
CA PHE A 167 13.66 -5.16 5.21
C PHE A 167 13.34 -6.24 6.24
N LYS A 168 13.27 -7.48 5.79
CA LYS A 168 13.29 -8.67 6.65
C LYS A 168 14.71 -8.91 7.21
N PRO A 169 14.84 -9.67 8.30
CA PRO A 169 16.15 -10.06 8.80
C PRO A 169 16.99 -10.73 7.71
N GLY A 170 18.25 -10.33 7.58
CA GLY A 170 19.17 -10.88 6.59
C GLY A 170 19.01 -10.36 5.15
N THR A 171 18.01 -9.51 4.86
CA THR A 171 17.79 -8.97 3.50
C THR A 171 18.19 -7.51 3.32
N VAL A 172 18.78 -6.91 4.34
CA VAL A 172 19.28 -5.53 4.26
C VAL A 172 20.42 -5.47 3.22
N PRO A 173 20.38 -4.55 2.24
CA PRO A 173 21.40 -4.46 1.22
C PRO A 173 22.75 -4.14 1.88
N THR A 174 23.71 -5.03 1.69
CA THR A 174 25.11 -4.76 2.04
C THR A 174 25.74 -3.92 0.92
N GLY A 175 26.64 -2.99 1.23
CA GLY A 175 27.20 -2.04 0.26
C GLY A 175 27.92 -2.63 -0.97
N ARG A 176 27.89 -3.96 -1.13
CA ARG A 176 28.45 -4.73 -2.25
C ARG A 176 27.42 -5.35 -3.18
N ALA A 177 26.12 -5.24 -2.90
CA ALA A 177 25.10 -5.77 -3.82
C ALA A 177 25.21 -5.04 -5.17
N GLU A 178 25.63 -5.74 -6.20
CA GLU A 178 25.53 -5.26 -7.57
C GLU A 178 24.06 -5.13 -7.91
N VAL A 179 23.65 -3.95 -8.36
CA VAL A 179 22.36 -3.77 -9.00
C VAL A 179 22.46 -4.50 -10.33
N LEU A 180 21.69 -5.55 -10.52
CA LEU A 180 21.53 -6.15 -11.86
C LEU A 180 20.84 -5.07 -12.70
N GLU A 181 21.61 -4.40 -13.54
CA GLU A 181 21.06 -3.51 -14.57
C GLU A 181 20.30 -4.38 -15.58
N GLY A 182 19.10 -3.92 -15.98
CA GLY A 182 18.20 -4.73 -16.83
C GLY A 182 18.77 -5.16 -18.19
N GLU A 183 19.86 -4.54 -18.63
CA GLU A 183 20.60 -4.91 -19.83
C GLU A 183 21.32 -6.28 -19.74
N SER A 184 21.71 -6.73 -18.53
CA SER A 184 22.34 -8.05 -18.36
C SER A 184 21.35 -9.20 -18.54
N TRP A 185 20.04 -8.95 -18.38
CA TRP A 185 18.99 -9.95 -18.61
C TRP A 185 18.74 -10.26 -20.08
N ALA A 186 19.03 -9.33 -20.97
CA ALA A 186 18.83 -9.50 -22.41
C ALA A 186 19.98 -10.27 -23.07
N ALA A 187 21.19 -10.17 -22.52
CA ALA A 187 22.39 -10.77 -23.12
C ALA A 187 22.47 -12.31 -22.98
N ASP A 188 21.81 -12.89 -21.94
CA ASP A 188 21.93 -14.33 -21.65
C ASP A 188 20.88 -15.21 -22.35
N ARG A 189 19.93 -14.61 -23.08
CA ARG A 189 18.90 -15.35 -23.85
C ARG A 189 19.26 -15.61 -25.33
N THR A 190 20.37 -15.10 -25.81
CA THR A 190 20.79 -15.31 -27.24
C THR A 190 21.83 -16.41 -27.43
N GLY A 191 22.04 -17.26 -26.42
CA GLY A 191 22.98 -18.40 -26.46
C GLY A 191 22.50 -19.61 -27.30
N VAL A 192 21.63 -19.45 -28.30
CA VAL A 192 21.34 -20.50 -29.30
C VAL A 192 22.09 -20.16 -30.60
N LYS A 193 23.24 -20.82 -30.78
CA LYS A 193 23.91 -20.85 -32.08
C LYS A 193 23.02 -21.61 -33.10
N PRO A 194 22.74 -21.05 -34.28
CA PRO A 194 22.17 -21.84 -35.37
C PRO A 194 23.24 -22.77 -35.93
N THR A 195 22.88 -24.03 -36.05
CA THR A 195 23.58 -25.04 -36.87
C THR A 195 23.28 -24.80 -38.36
#